data_75050157ec3899e1afa7f935eb686d62
#
_entry.id   75050157ec3899e1afa7f935eb686d62
#
_cell.length_a   1.000
_cell.length_b   1.000
_cell.length_c   1.000
_cell.angle_alpha   90.00
_cell.angle_beta   90.00
_cell.angle_gamma   90.00
#
_symmetry.space_group_name_H-M   'P 1'
#
loop_
_entity.id
_entity.type
_entity.pdbx_description
1 polymer ?
#
loop_
_entity_poly.entity_id
_entity_poly.type
_entity_poly.pdbx_seq_one_letter_code
_entity_poly.pdbx_strand_id
1 'polypeptide(L)'
;MDVEWAIDGLSKDLFIVQARPETIHSQKNHRIITEYKISDTKRADKIILKGIAVGDKIASGKVNILYSLDKRLTEGQVFNEGDVLVTDMTDPDWEPIMKKASAIITNKGGRTCHAAIVARELGVPAIVGTHHGTDELNDGQLVTVSCGEGDEGIVYSGAIEFKKEEYNLDDLPEVKTALMLNVASPSMAFNFSHLPNKGVGLAREEFIINNYIQIHPLALLKHRSMNDEALTAIIEKRIRGFENEEDFFIKKLSYGIAKIAAAFYPNKVIVRFSDFKSNEYYNL
;
A
#
# COMPACT_ATOMS: atom_id res chain seq x y z
N MET A 1 16.43 -1.67 -6.14
CA MET A 1 17.35 -0.53 -5.91
C MET A 1 16.47 0.70 -5.73
N ASP A 2 16.65 1.41 -4.65
CA ASP A 2 15.99 2.68 -4.37
C ASP A 2 16.92 3.80 -4.87
N VAL A 3 16.39 4.73 -5.68
CA VAL A 3 17.18 5.78 -6.33
C VAL A 3 16.48 7.11 -6.11
N GLU A 4 17.17 8.00 -5.44
CA GLU A 4 16.76 9.39 -5.30
C GLU A 4 17.42 10.24 -6.38
N TRP A 5 16.67 11.14 -6.97
CA TRP A 5 17.16 12.01 -8.04
C TRP A 5 16.59 13.42 -7.91
N ALA A 6 17.30 14.37 -8.50
CA ALA A 6 16.88 15.77 -8.56
C ALA A 6 17.17 16.34 -9.93
N ILE A 7 16.38 17.33 -10.33
CA ILE A 7 16.63 18.14 -11.53
C ILE A 7 17.15 19.51 -11.08
N ASP A 8 18.31 19.90 -11.57
CA ASP A 8 18.86 21.23 -11.31
C ASP A 8 17.93 22.33 -11.83
N GLY A 9 17.68 23.33 -11.00
CA GLY A 9 16.77 24.41 -11.33
C GLY A 9 17.20 25.31 -12.48
N LEU A 10 18.52 25.41 -12.74
CA LEU A 10 19.12 26.25 -13.75
C LEU A 10 19.45 25.49 -15.04
N SER A 11 20.28 24.43 -14.92
CA SER A 11 20.74 23.65 -16.08
C SER A 11 19.70 22.70 -16.61
N LYS A 12 18.70 22.31 -15.78
CA LYS A 12 17.71 21.27 -16.06
C LYS A 12 18.29 19.87 -16.21
N ASP A 13 19.54 19.67 -15.78
CA ASP A 13 20.17 18.36 -15.77
C ASP A 13 19.61 17.50 -14.63
N LEU A 14 19.55 16.18 -14.88
CA LEU A 14 19.11 15.19 -13.90
C LEU A 14 20.32 14.62 -13.16
N PHE A 15 20.28 14.67 -11.85
CA PHE A 15 21.31 14.15 -10.96
C PHE A 15 20.75 13.02 -10.11
N ILE A 16 21.51 11.93 -9.99
CA ILE A 16 21.27 10.89 -8.98
C ILE A 16 21.88 11.38 -7.67
N VAL A 17 21.04 11.62 -6.67
CA VAL A 17 21.47 12.14 -5.35
C VAL A 17 21.78 11.02 -4.38
N GLN A 18 21.09 9.90 -4.49
CA GLN A 18 21.33 8.71 -3.69
C GLN A 18 20.91 7.45 -4.45
N ALA A 19 21.63 6.35 -4.23
CA ALA A 19 21.24 5.02 -4.66
C ALA A 19 21.49 4.01 -3.54
N ARG A 20 20.48 3.26 -3.15
CA ARG A 20 20.55 2.21 -2.10
C ARG A 20 20.11 0.87 -2.66
N PRO A 21 20.81 -0.25 -2.36
CA PRO A 21 20.29 -1.56 -2.69
C PRO A 21 19.04 -1.82 -1.84
N GLU A 22 17.96 -2.23 -2.47
CA GLU A 22 16.79 -2.74 -1.80
C GLU A 22 17.08 -4.18 -1.33
N THR A 23 17.09 -4.41 -0.01
CA THR A 23 17.55 -5.67 0.58
C THR A 23 16.41 -6.52 1.14
N ILE A 24 15.25 -5.95 1.42
CA ILE A 24 14.16 -6.66 2.10
C ILE A 24 13.23 -7.36 1.12
N HIS A 25 12.76 -6.68 0.08
CA HIS A 25 11.91 -7.30 -0.94
C HIS A 25 12.68 -8.29 -1.81
N SER A 26 13.96 -8.03 -2.06
CA SER A 26 14.82 -8.96 -2.82
C SER A 26 15.11 -10.27 -2.09
N GLN A 27 15.01 -10.27 -0.76
CA GLN A 27 15.18 -11.48 0.07
C GLN A 27 13.87 -12.18 0.40
N LYS A 28 12.71 -11.58 0.07
CA LYS A 28 11.41 -12.20 0.33
C LYS A 28 11.27 -13.48 -0.50
N ASN A 29 11.10 -14.60 0.17
CA ASN A 29 10.79 -15.86 -0.51
C ASN A 29 9.35 -15.83 -0.99
N HIS A 30 9.13 -15.50 -2.27
CA HIS A 30 7.81 -15.46 -2.90
C HIS A 30 7.13 -16.83 -3.02
N ARG A 31 7.82 -17.92 -2.66
CA ARG A 31 7.26 -19.26 -2.65
C ARG A 31 6.56 -19.63 -1.34
N ILE A 32 6.71 -18.80 -0.30
CA ILE A 32 6.06 -19.00 0.99
C ILE A 32 5.01 -17.89 1.19
N ILE A 33 3.76 -18.29 1.30
CA ILE A 33 2.68 -17.40 1.72
C ILE A 33 2.50 -17.56 3.22
N THR A 34 2.57 -16.45 3.94
CA THR A 34 2.33 -16.42 5.38
C THR A 34 0.98 -15.75 5.65
N GLU A 35 0.10 -16.44 6.33
CA GLU A 35 -1.16 -15.90 6.84
C GLU A 35 -1.11 -15.81 8.36
N TYR A 36 -1.63 -14.70 8.89
CA TYR A 36 -1.82 -14.52 10.32
C TYR A 36 -3.30 -14.59 10.65
N LYS A 37 -3.68 -15.50 11.56
CA LYS A 37 -5.09 -15.71 11.96
C LYS A 37 -5.24 -15.55 13.46
N ILE A 38 -6.10 -14.62 13.89
CA ILE A 38 -6.49 -14.49 15.28
C ILE A 38 -7.43 -15.61 15.64
N SER A 39 -7.09 -16.36 16.71
CA SER A 39 -7.88 -17.51 17.19
C SER A 39 -8.98 -17.10 18.18
N ASP A 40 -8.92 -15.91 18.75
CA ASP A 40 -9.88 -15.44 19.78
C ASP A 40 -11.23 -15.04 19.15
N THR A 41 -12.26 -15.79 19.48
CA THR A 41 -13.64 -15.53 19.01
C THR A 41 -14.29 -14.31 19.68
N LYS A 42 -13.78 -13.86 20.82
CA LYS A 42 -14.26 -12.67 21.56
C LYS A 42 -13.44 -11.41 21.27
N ARG A 43 -12.66 -11.43 20.19
CA ARG A 43 -11.78 -10.32 19.83
C ARG A 43 -12.52 -9.00 19.58
N ALA A 44 -13.77 -9.07 19.15
CA ALA A 44 -14.57 -7.87 18.87
C ALA A 44 -14.73 -6.96 20.09
N ASP A 45 -14.84 -7.56 21.28
CA ASP A 45 -14.99 -6.82 22.53
C ASP A 45 -13.68 -6.17 23.03
N LYS A 46 -12.56 -6.51 22.38
CA LYS A 46 -11.23 -6.03 22.74
C LYS A 46 -10.69 -4.95 21.81
N ILE A 47 -11.47 -4.54 20.81
CA ILE A 47 -11.05 -3.48 19.86
C ILE A 47 -10.94 -2.16 20.62
N ILE A 48 -9.76 -1.52 20.53
CA ILE A 48 -9.53 -0.18 21.09
C ILE A 48 -9.68 0.85 19.97
N LEU A 49 -8.96 0.68 18.87
CA LEU A 49 -8.99 1.62 17.76
C LEU A 49 -8.71 0.94 16.42
N LYS A 50 -9.00 1.67 15.36
CA LYS A 50 -8.86 1.24 13.98
C LYS A 50 -8.15 2.29 13.14
N GLY A 51 -7.56 1.86 12.03
CA GLY A 51 -6.91 2.74 11.07
C GLY A 51 -6.61 2.00 9.78
N ILE A 52 -5.71 2.54 8.97
CA ILE A 52 -5.31 1.94 7.71
C ILE A 52 -4.19 0.93 7.98
N ALA A 53 -4.41 -0.31 7.58
CA ALA A 53 -3.40 -1.37 7.67
C ALA A 53 -2.23 -1.14 6.72
N VAL A 54 -1.01 -1.36 7.24
CA VAL A 54 0.23 -1.37 6.48
C VAL A 54 0.96 -2.68 6.76
N GLY A 55 1.10 -3.49 5.73
CA GLY A 55 1.56 -4.87 5.86
C GLY A 55 0.42 -5.85 6.11
N ASP A 56 0.77 -7.07 6.46
CA ASP A 56 -0.13 -8.23 6.60
C ASP A 56 0.11 -9.00 7.91
N LYS A 57 0.98 -8.48 8.78
CA LYS A 57 1.40 -9.15 10.00
C LYS A 57 0.54 -8.75 11.21
N ILE A 58 0.67 -9.57 12.25
CA ILE A 58 0.14 -9.30 13.59
C ILE A 58 1.32 -9.30 14.56
N ALA A 59 1.35 -8.35 15.47
CA ALA A 59 2.33 -8.28 16.52
C ALA A 59 1.72 -7.81 17.84
N SER A 60 2.28 -8.26 18.96
CA SER A 60 1.89 -7.80 20.29
C SER A 60 3.09 -7.16 20.98
N GLY A 61 2.83 -6.13 21.79
CA GLY A 61 3.87 -5.44 22.55
C GLY A 61 3.30 -4.43 23.50
N LYS A 62 4.16 -3.83 24.30
CA LYS A 62 3.80 -2.74 25.19
C LYS A 62 3.79 -1.43 24.42
N VAL A 63 2.76 -0.64 24.60
CA VAL A 63 2.64 0.70 24.05
C VAL A 63 3.75 1.58 24.62
N ASN A 64 4.41 2.31 23.74
CA ASN A 64 5.38 3.35 24.09
C ASN A 64 5.03 4.60 23.30
N ILE A 65 4.44 5.60 23.98
CA ILE A 65 3.94 6.82 23.34
C ILE A 65 5.07 7.83 23.30
N LEU A 66 5.45 8.23 22.09
CA LEU A 66 6.49 9.22 21.86
C LEU A 66 5.93 10.40 21.06
N TYR A 67 5.95 11.59 21.63
CA TYR A 67 5.49 12.82 20.96
C TYR A 67 6.59 13.51 20.16
N SER A 68 7.85 13.35 20.58
CA SER A 68 9.03 13.80 19.84
C SER A 68 10.26 13.04 20.34
N LEU A 69 11.32 13.03 19.52
CA LEU A 69 12.59 12.40 19.90
C LEU A 69 13.30 13.20 21.02
N ASP A 70 13.20 14.52 20.99
CA ASP A 70 13.84 15.40 21.98
C ASP A 70 13.23 15.22 23.36
N LYS A 71 11.91 15.14 23.46
CA LYS A 71 11.20 14.87 24.71
C LYS A 71 11.58 13.52 25.33
N ARG A 72 11.78 12.51 24.50
CA ARG A 72 12.25 11.19 24.95
C ARG A 72 13.61 11.30 25.66
N LEU A 73 14.52 12.12 25.14
CA LEU A 73 15.84 12.29 25.70
C LEU A 73 15.80 13.09 27.04
N THR A 74 14.86 14.02 27.15
CA THR A 74 14.72 14.87 28.34
C THR A 74 13.94 14.20 29.47
N GLU A 75 12.96 13.34 29.15
CA GLU A 75 12.08 12.70 30.16
C GLU A 75 12.62 11.31 30.62
N GLY A 76 13.77 10.87 30.09
CA GLY A 76 14.38 9.58 30.44
C GLY A 76 13.59 8.35 29.94
N GLN A 77 12.60 8.56 29.09
CA GLN A 77 11.80 7.50 28.50
C GLN A 77 12.67 6.62 27.59
N VAL A 78 12.65 5.30 27.79
CA VAL A 78 13.43 4.34 27.01
C VAL A 78 12.49 3.56 26.11
N PHE A 79 12.78 3.54 24.80
CA PHE A 79 12.10 2.66 23.86
C PHE A 79 12.81 1.32 23.83
N ASN A 80 12.13 0.26 24.25
CA ASN A 80 12.69 -1.09 24.28
C ASN A 80 12.40 -1.84 22.97
N GLU A 81 13.23 -2.82 22.66
CA GLU A 81 12.98 -3.72 21.56
C GLU A 81 11.69 -4.52 21.81
N GLY A 82 10.81 -4.54 20.81
CA GLY A 82 9.51 -5.20 20.89
C GLY A 82 8.37 -4.32 21.43
N ASP A 83 8.64 -3.06 21.80
CA ASP A 83 7.58 -2.11 22.12
C ASP A 83 6.77 -1.73 20.88
N VAL A 84 5.52 -1.33 21.09
CA VAL A 84 4.65 -0.74 20.06
C VAL A 84 4.83 0.77 20.06
N LEU A 85 5.39 1.31 18.98
CA LEU A 85 5.55 2.76 18.83
C LEU A 85 4.20 3.41 18.55
N VAL A 86 3.82 4.38 19.39
CA VAL A 86 2.62 5.20 19.18
C VAL A 86 3.03 6.67 19.12
N THR A 87 2.65 7.36 18.06
CA THR A 87 3.01 8.76 17.85
C THR A 87 2.00 9.48 16.96
N ASP A 88 2.07 10.80 16.91
CA ASP A 88 1.23 11.59 16.01
C ASP A 88 1.61 11.36 14.55
N MET A 89 2.89 11.46 14.22
CA MET A 89 3.47 11.20 12.90
C MET A 89 4.96 10.92 13.01
N THR A 90 5.56 10.35 11.98
CA THR A 90 7.01 10.10 11.91
C THR A 90 7.66 10.86 10.78
N ASP A 91 8.96 11.13 10.95
CA ASP A 91 9.89 11.65 9.95
C ASP A 91 11.14 10.74 9.87
N PRO A 92 12.13 11.01 8.99
CA PRO A 92 13.28 10.15 8.81
C PRO A 92 14.12 9.88 10.07
N ASP A 93 14.12 10.80 11.03
CA ASP A 93 14.91 10.65 12.27
C ASP A 93 14.35 9.55 13.21
N TRP A 94 13.10 9.12 12.97
CA TRP A 94 12.44 8.06 13.75
C TRP A 94 12.88 6.64 13.35
N GLU A 95 13.56 6.47 12.23
CA GLU A 95 13.92 5.14 11.69
C GLU A 95 14.65 4.24 12.71
N PRO A 96 15.61 4.72 13.54
CA PRO A 96 16.28 3.89 14.53
C PRO A 96 15.33 3.31 15.60
N ILE A 97 14.24 4.03 15.96
CA ILE A 97 13.22 3.57 16.89
C ILE A 97 12.27 2.60 16.17
N MET A 98 11.84 2.94 14.98
CA MET A 98 10.95 2.09 14.18
C MET A 98 11.54 0.71 13.91
N LYS A 99 12.87 0.60 13.80
CA LYS A 99 13.60 -0.70 13.69
C LYS A 99 13.47 -1.60 14.91
N LYS A 100 13.26 -1.03 16.10
CA LYS A 100 13.10 -1.78 17.35
C LYS A 100 11.64 -2.11 17.63
N ALA A 101 10.71 -1.41 16.99
CA ALA A 101 9.30 -1.55 17.24
C ALA A 101 8.76 -2.91 16.76
N SER A 102 7.91 -3.55 17.57
CA SER A 102 7.13 -4.72 17.15
C SER A 102 5.99 -4.32 16.22
N ALA A 103 5.42 -3.11 16.41
CA ALA A 103 4.40 -2.51 15.58
C ALA A 103 4.46 -0.98 15.69
N ILE A 104 3.84 -0.28 14.73
CA ILE A 104 3.80 1.18 14.68
C ILE A 104 2.36 1.65 14.55
N ILE A 105 1.99 2.65 15.34
CA ILE A 105 0.66 3.27 15.30
C ILE A 105 0.85 4.78 15.16
N THR A 106 0.18 5.41 14.17
CA THR A 106 0.21 6.86 14.03
C THR A 106 -1.18 7.46 13.94
N ASN A 107 -1.37 8.63 14.56
CA ASN A 107 -2.62 9.38 14.46
C ASN A 107 -2.84 9.87 13.04
N LYS A 108 -1.81 10.42 12.43
CA LYS A 108 -1.83 11.00 11.08
C LYS A 108 -1.15 10.10 10.07
N GLY A 109 -1.51 10.29 8.81
CA GLY A 109 -0.89 9.64 7.68
C GLY A 109 -1.84 8.73 6.91
N GLY A 110 -1.36 8.30 5.76
CA GLY A 110 -2.04 7.38 4.86
C GLY A 110 -1.07 6.35 4.32
N ARG A 111 -1.47 5.60 3.31
CA ARG A 111 -0.67 4.51 2.72
C ARG A 111 0.71 4.92 2.16
N THR A 112 0.91 6.22 1.95
CA THR A 112 2.15 6.79 1.38
C THR A 112 2.90 7.70 2.34
N CYS A 113 2.51 7.79 3.62
CA CYS A 113 3.24 8.56 4.62
C CYS A 113 4.56 7.86 4.99
N HIS A 114 5.48 8.61 5.60
CA HIS A 114 6.79 8.11 6.02
C HIS A 114 6.67 6.84 6.88
N ALA A 115 5.79 6.83 7.91
CA ALA A 115 5.55 5.66 8.74
C ALA A 115 5.17 4.42 7.92
N ALA A 116 4.29 4.58 6.93
CA ALA A 116 3.83 3.48 6.08
C ALA A 116 4.93 2.95 5.14
N ILE A 117 5.76 3.83 4.60
CA ILE A 117 6.86 3.46 3.72
C ILE A 117 7.89 2.66 4.50
N VAL A 118 8.40 3.23 5.59
CA VAL A 118 9.44 2.60 6.41
C VAL A 118 8.95 1.31 7.08
N ALA A 119 7.69 1.26 7.56
CA ALA A 119 7.12 0.04 8.12
C ALA A 119 7.11 -1.13 7.11
N ARG A 120 6.77 -0.85 5.83
CA ARG A 120 6.88 -1.86 4.76
C ARG A 120 8.31 -2.30 4.52
N GLU A 121 9.25 -1.37 4.49
CA GLU A 121 10.67 -1.66 4.31
C GLU A 121 11.23 -2.52 5.46
N LEU A 122 10.84 -2.22 6.69
CA LEU A 122 11.24 -2.98 7.87
C LEU A 122 10.46 -4.30 8.03
N GLY A 123 9.35 -4.46 7.31
CA GLY A 123 8.45 -5.60 7.47
C GLY A 123 7.77 -5.64 8.84
N VAL A 124 7.56 -4.47 9.44
CA VAL A 124 6.87 -4.27 10.73
C VAL A 124 5.41 -3.90 10.44
N PRO A 125 4.40 -4.51 11.11
CA PRO A 125 3.02 -4.10 10.93
C PRO A 125 2.82 -2.67 11.43
N ALA A 126 2.08 -1.86 10.65
CA ALA A 126 1.74 -0.53 11.12
C ALA A 126 0.27 -0.20 10.85
N ILE A 127 -0.31 0.60 11.73
CA ILE A 127 -1.65 1.18 11.57
C ILE A 127 -1.49 2.69 11.54
N VAL A 128 -1.85 3.29 10.42
CA VAL A 128 -1.73 4.74 10.22
C VAL A 128 -3.10 5.40 10.09
N GLY A 129 -3.17 6.69 10.46
CA GLY A 129 -4.43 7.44 10.36
C GLY A 129 -5.47 7.01 11.39
N THR A 130 -5.05 6.68 12.60
CA THR A 130 -5.96 6.30 13.69
C THR A 130 -6.68 7.50 14.31
N HIS A 131 -6.22 8.71 14.05
CA HIS A 131 -6.68 9.99 14.56
C HIS A 131 -6.44 10.20 16.07
N HIS A 132 -6.67 9.23 16.93
CA HIS A 132 -6.69 9.34 18.39
C HIS A 132 -5.83 8.28 19.11
N GLY A 133 -4.88 7.64 18.41
CA GLY A 133 -4.06 6.57 19.00
C GLY A 133 -3.27 7.01 20.24
N THR A 134 -2.73 8.23 20.23
CA THR A 134 -2.01 8.79 21.38
C THR A 134 -2.90 9.16 22.57
N ASP A 135 -4.21 9.29 22.36
CA ASP A 135 -5.18 9.68 23.36
C ASP A 135 -5.90 8.47 23.97
N GLU A 136 -6.14 7.43 23.16
CA GLU A 136 -6.89 6.24 23.56
C GLU A 136 -6.01 5.12 24.13
N LEU A 137 -4.71 5.12 23.77
CA LEU A 137 -3.75 4.17 24.31
C LEU A 137 -3.00 4.76 25.51
N ASN A 138 -2.64 3.89 26.45
CA ASN A 138 -1.85 4.29 27.61
C ASN A 138 -0.43 3.73 27.49
N ASP A 139 0.55 4.51 27.92
CA ASP A 139 1.95 4.09 27.96
C ASP A 139 2.11 2.83 28.84
N GLY A 140 2.88 1.85 28.35
CA GLY A 140 3.05 0.55 29.02
C GLY A 140 1.88 -0.43 28.86
N GLN A 141 0.75 -0.03 28.26
CA GLN A 141 -0.38 -0.91 27.99
C GLN A 141 0.01 -2.03 27.00
N LEU A 142 -0.35 -3.28 27.32
CA LEU A 142 -0.16 -4.40 26.40
C LEU A 142 -1.25 -4.39 25.33
N VAL A 143 -0.86 -4.42 24.06
CA VAL A 143 -1.79 -4.41 22.92
C VAL A 143 -1.36 -5.42 21.86
N THR A 144 -2.32 -5.80 21.01
CA THR A 144 -2.08 -6.55 19.78
C THR A 144 -2.48 -5.69 18.58
N VAL A 145 -1.56 -5.49 17.67
CA VAL A 145 -1.70 -4.73 16.41
C VAL A 145 -1.88 -5.72 15.28
N SER A 146 -3.05 -5.71 14.63
CA SER A 146 -3.39 -6.61 13.53
C SER A 146 -3.51 -5.85 12.22
N CYS A 147 -2.70 -6.26 11.24
CA CYS A 147 -2.81 -5.88 9.84
C CYS A 147 -3.22 -7.07 8.94
N GLY A 148 -3.53 -8.23 9.54
CA GLY A 148 -3.88 -9.45 8.82
C GLY A 148 -5.34 -9.54 8.38
N GLU A 149 -6.17 -8.52 8.61
CA GLU A 149 -7.61 -8.55 8.35
C GLU A 149 -8.01 -7.70 7.12
N GLY A 150 -7.08 -7.48 6.20
CA GLY A 150 -7.30 -6.72 4.97
C GLY A 150 -6.82 -5.27 5.07
N ASP A 151 -7.62 -4.35 4.54
CA ASP A 151 -7.25 -2.93 4.44
C ASP A 151 -7.40 -2.16 5.75
N GLU A 152 -8.19 -2.67 6.68
CA GLU A 152 -8.40 -2.08 8.01
C GLU A 152 -7.43 -2.70 9.01
N GLY A 153 -6.64 -1.86 9.66
CA GLY A 153 -5.79 -2.24 10.77
C GLY A 153 -6.53 -2.08 12.09
N ILE A 154 -6.38 -3.04 12.99
CA ILE A 154 -7.11 -3.07 14.26
C ILE A 154 -6.14 -3.22 15.43
N VAL A 155 -6.30 -2.38 16.45
CA VAL A 155 -5.59 -2.48 17.72
C VAL A 155 -6.51 -3.08 18.77
N TYR A 156 -6.05 -4.17 19.37
CA TYR A 156 -6.78 -4.90 20.41
C TYR A 156 -6.12 -4.74 21.76
N SER A 157 -6.93 -4.73 22.81
CA SER A 157 -6.47 -4.75 24.21
C SER A 157 -5.85 -6.11 24.57
N GLY A 158 -4.67 -6.07 25.18
CA GLY A 158 -3.95 -7.24 25.66
C GLY A 158 -3.22 -8.01 24.56
N ALA A 159 -2.53 -9.08 24.97
CA ALA A 159 -1.95 -10.04 24.03
C ALA A 159 -3.03 -11.01 23.58
N ILE A 160 -3.37 -10.94 22.28
CA ILE A 160 -4.30 -11.88 21.65
C ILE A 160 -3.49 -12.98 20.98
N GLU A 161 -3.87 -14.22 21.23
CA GLU A 161 -3.26 -15.35 20.54
C GLU A 161 -3.60 -15.36 19.06
N PHE A 162 -2.58 -15.45 18.23
CA PHE A 162 -2.71 -15.60 16.80
C PHE A 162 -1.82 -16.74 16.31
N LYS A 163 -2.21 -17.34 15.20
CA LYS A 163 -1.46 -18.39 14.52
C LYS A 163 -0.81 -17.80 13.27
N LYS A 164 0.44 -18.21 13.04
CA LYS A 164 1.14 -18.00 11.80
C LYS A 164 1.07 -19.29 11.00
N GLU A 165 0.39 -19.26 9.87
CA GLU A 165 0.30 -20.38 8.94
C GLU A 165 1.19 -20.07 7.72
N GLU A 166 2.08 -20.98 7.37
CA GLU A 166 2.95 -20.85 6.21
C GLU A 166 2.58 -21.90 5.17
N TYR A 167 2.31 -21.45 3.97
CA TYR A 167 1.99 -22.29 2.82
C TYR A 167 3.14 -22.20 1.82
N ASN A 168 3.83 -23.34 1.59
CA ASN A 168 4.82 -23.42 0.54
C ASN A 168 4.11 -23.69 -0.80
N LEU A 169 4.24 -22.78 -1.74
CA LEU A 169 3.62 -22.88 -3.06
C LEU A 169 4.18 -24.04 -3.90
N ASP A 170 5.38 -24.54 -3.57
CA ASP A 170 5.98 -25.68 -4.26
C ASP A 170 5.31 -27.02 -3.87
N ASP A 171 4.58 -27.06 -2.73
CA ASP A 171 3.87 -28.26 -2.27
C ASP A 171 2.48 -28.38 -2.91
N LEU A 172 2.06 -27.42 -3.71
CA LEU A 172 0.75 -27.47 -4.37
C LEU A 172 0.74 -28.53 -5.47
N PRO A 173 -0.34 -29.34 -5.53
CA PRO A 173 -0.44 -30.38 -6.55
C PRO A 173 -0.55 -29.79 -7.95
N GLU A 174 0.09 -30.43 -8.90
CA GLU A 174 -0.06 -30.05 -10.32
C GLU A 174 -1.49 -30.36 -10.79
N VAL A 175 -2.13 -29.36 -11.37
CA VAL A 175 -3.52 -29.49 -11.86
C VAL A 175 -3.55 -29.54 -13.39
N LYS A 176 -4.44 -30.36 -13.94
CA LYS A 176 -4.60 -30.49 -15.40
C LYS A 176 -5.20 -29.25 -16.05
N THR A 177 -6.06 -28.53 -15.33
CA THR A 177 -6.70 -27.31 -15.82
C THR A 177 -5.75 -26.13 -15.60
N ALA A 178 -5.59 -25.30 -16.61
CA ALA A 178 -4.78 -24.08 -16.51
C ALA A 178 -5.48 -23.08 -15.58
N LEU A 179 -4.90 -22.87 -14.38
CA LEU A 179 -5.37 -21.83 -13.47
C LEU A 179 -4.82 -20.48 -13.92
N MET A 180 -5.72 -19.54 -14.18
CA MET A 180 -5.38 -18.17 -14.57
C MET A 180 -5.96 -17.18 -13.57
N LEU A 181 -5.27 -16.07 -13.38
CA LEU A 181 -5.66 -15.07 -12.40
C LEU A 181 -6.58 -14.01 -13.02
N ASN A 182 -7.46 -13.44 -12.20
CA ASN A 182 -8.16 -12.20 -12.50
C ASN A 182 -7.36 -11.05 -11.88
N VAL A 183 -6.86 -10.13 -12.72
CA VAL A 183 -6.02 -9.01 -12.27
C VAL A 183 -6.72 -7.70 -12.61
N ALA A 184 -7.05 -6.94 -11.55
CA ALA A 184 -7.70 -5.65 -11.70
C ALA A 184 -6.69 -4.49 -11.68
N SER A 185 -5.68 -4.55 -10.79
CA SER A 185 -4.76 -3.44 -10.58
C SER A 185 -3.37 -3.71 -11.17
N PRO A 186 -2.88 -2.83 -12.06
CA PRO A 186 -1.51 -2.90 -12.56
C PRO A 186 -0.44 -2.82 -11.48
N SER A 187 -0.70 -2.11 -10.37
CA SER A 187 0.26 -2.01 -9.25
C SER A 187 0.44 -3.31 -8.48
N MET A 188 -0.58 -4.19 -8.49
CA MET A 188 -0.54 -5.48 -7.80
C MET A 188 -0.10 -6.63 -8.71
N ALA A 189 -0.02 -6.40 -10.02
CA ALA A 189 0.25 -7.43 -11.02
C ALA A 189 1.55 -8.20 -10.74
N PHE A 190 2.62 -7.49 -10.39
CA PHE A 190 3.91 -8.11 -10.07
C PHE A 190 3.82 -9.02 -8.84
N ASN A 191 3.15 -8.60 -7.77
CA ASN A 191 2.98 -9.43 -6.58
C ASN A 191 2.18 -10.70 -6.89
N PHE A 192 1.12 -10.58 -7.69
CA PHE A 192 0.29 -11.73 -8.07
C PHE A 192 0.98 -12.68 -9.06
N SER A 193 1.94 -12.19 -9.86
CA SER A 193 2.66 -13.04 -10.82
C SER A 193 3.48 -14.16 -10.16
N HIS A 194 3.83 -14.01 -8.89
CA HIS A 194 4.54 -15.02 -8.11
C HIS A 194 3.65 -16.18 -7.64
N LEU A 195 2.33 -16.00 -7.65
CA LEU A 195 1.40 -17.09 -7.35
C LEU A 195 1.44 -18.14 -8.45
N PRO A 196 1.20 -19.44 -8.15
CA PRO A 196 1.11 -20.48 -9.17
C PRO A 196 -0.01 -20.16 -10.17
N ASN A 197 0.35 -19.86 -11.41
CA ASN A 197 -0.60 -19.48 -12.44
C ASN A 197 -0.09 -19.83 -13.85
N LYS A 198 -1.00 -19.81 -14.82
CA LYS A 198 -0.72 -19.92 -16.25
C LYS A 198 -1.06 -18.62 -17.00
N GLY A 199 -0.99 -17.49 -16.29
CA GLY A 199 -1.22 -16.15 -16.82
C GLY A 199 -2.49 -15.48 -16.28
N VAL A 200 -2.94 -14.44 -16.98
CA VAL A 200 -4.11 -13.65 -16.63
C VAL A 200 -5.28 -14.03 -17.51
N GLY A 201 -6.32 -14.59 -16.90
CA GLY A 201 -7.57 -14.97 -17.58
C GLY A 201 -8.51 -13.79 -17.79
N LEU A 202 -8.41 -12.77 -16.94
CA LEU A 202 -9.18 -11.54 -17.06
C LEU A 202 -8.44 -10.36 -16.43
N ALA A 203 -7.96 -9.44 -17.27
CA ALA A 203 -7.58 -8.09 -16.88
C ALA A 203 -8.70 -7.13 -17.29
N ARG A 204 -9.23 -6.37 -16.31
CA ARG A 204 -10.33 -5.44 -16.51
C ARG A 204 -9.79 -4.03 -16.68
N GLU A 205 -9.94 -3.45 -17.86
CA GLU A 205 -9.45 -2.09 -18.13
C GLU A 205 -10.20 -1.01 -17.35
N GLU A 206 -11.44 -1.27 -16.89
CA GLU A 206 -12.22 -0.37 -16.07
C GLU A 206 -11.46 0.07 -14.81
N PHE A 207 -10.72 -0.83 -14.19
CA PHE A 207 -9.89 -0.48 -13.02
C PHE A 207 -8.70 0.41 -13.39
N ILE A 208 -8.19 0.30 -14.61
CA ILE A 208 -7.15 1.20 -15.10
C ILE A 208 -7.75 2.58 -15.34
N ILE A 209 -8.94 2.65 -15.95
CA ILE A 209 -9.66 3.89 -16.19
C ILE A 209 -9.95 4.59 -14.85
N ASN A 210 -10.53 3.86 -13.88
CA ASN A 210 -10.91 4.42 -12.57
C ASN A 210 -9.72 4.89 -11.74
N ASN A 211 -8.60 4.18 -11.77
CA ASN A 211 -7.49 4.44 -10.86
C ASN A 211 -6.36 5.29 -11.46
N TYR A 212 -6.21 5.28 -12.79
CA TYR A 212 -5.08 5.95 -13.45
C TYR A 212 -5.49 7.05 -14.41
N ILE A 213 -6.62 6.92 -15.09
CA ILE A 213 -7.16 7.96 -15.96
C ILE A 213 -8.02 8.92 -15.15
N GLN A 214 -9.00 8.41 -14.40
CA GLN A 214 -9.87 9.14 -13.48
C GLN A 214 -10.61 10.31 -14.14
N ILE A 215 -10.98 10.18 -15.39
CA ILE A 215 -11.75 11.16 -16.15
C ILE A 215 -12.70 10.36 -17.03
N HIS A 216 -13.98 10.77 -17.02
CA HIS A 216 -14.97 10.22 -17.92
C HIS A 216 -14.55 10.46 -19.39
N PRO A 217 -14.54 9.46 -20.30
CA PRO A 217 -14.04 9.62 -21.66
C PRO A 217 -14.72 10.75 -22.44
N LEU A 218 -16.05 10.92 -22.29
CA LEU A 218 -16.76 12.02 -22.93
C LEU A 218 -16.42 13.38 -22.34
N ALA A 219 -16.20 13.48 -21.02
CA ALA A 219 -15.75 14.70 -20.41
C ALA A 219 -14.36 15.08 -20.92
N LEU A 220 -13.44 14.09 -21.02
CA LEU A 220 -12.10 14.30 -21.57
C LEU A 220 -12.15 14.88 -22.99
N LEU A 221 -13.02 14.36 -23.85
CA LEU A 221 -13.13 14.84 -25.25
C LEU A 221 -13.91 16.13 -25.41
N LYS A 222 -14.88 16.44 -24.51
CA LYS A 222 -15.84 17.53 -24.68
C LYS A 222 -15.73 18.66 -23.67
N HIS A 223 -14.78 18.62 -22.73
CA HIS A 223 -14.69 19.59 -21.62
C HIS A 223 -14.72 21.05 -22.09
N ARG A 224 -14.03 21.36 -23.22
CA ARG A 224 -14.00 22.71 -23.78
C ARG A 224 -15.36 23.19 -24.29
N SER A 225 -16.27 22.29 -24.63
CA SER A 225 -17.62 22.59 -25.11
C SER A 225 -18.68 22.59 -24.00
N MET A 226 -18.31 22.17 -22.78
CA MET A 226 -19.25 22.07 -21.65
C MET A 226 -19.45 23.39 -20.89
N ASN A 227 -18.72 24.45 -21.25
CA ASN A 227 -18.74 25.76 -20.59
C ASN A 227 -18.52 25.71 -19.08
N ASP A 228 -17.71 24.76 -18.61
CA ASP A 228 -17.28 24.60 -17.22
C ASP A 228 -15.76 24.85 -17.15
N GLU A 229 -15.41 26.06 -16.73
CA GLU A 229 -14.01 26.49 -16.64
C GLU A 229 -13.23 25.71 -15.58
N ALA A 230 -13.88 25.35 -14.46
CA ALA A 230 -13.24 24.59 -13.38
C ALA A 230 -12.91 23.17 -13.82
N LEU A 231 -13.85 22.49 -14.46
CA LEU A 231 -13.64 21.17 -15.04
C LEU A 231 -12.54 21.21 -16.11
N THR A 232 -12.59 22.20 -16.99
CA THR A 232 -11.61 22.38 -18.05
C THR A 232 -10.20 22.55 -17.48
N ALA A 233 -10.00 23.39 -16.48
CA ALA A 233 -8.72 23.59 -15.81
C ALA A 233 -8.17 22.30 -15.15
N ILE A 234 -9.05 21.50 -14.53
CA ILE A 234 -8.68 20.22 -13.93
C ILE A 234 -8.18 19.25 -15.01
N ILE A 235 -8.93 19.12 -16.11
CA ILE A 235 -8.57 18.21 -17.21
C ILE A 235 -7.27 18.67 -17.87
N GLU A 236 -7.12 19.94 -18.23
CA GLU A 236 -5.90 20.48 -18.84
C GLU A 236 -4.65 20.30 -17.95
N LYS A 237 -4.80 20.45 -16.64
CA LYS A 237 -3.73 20.16 -15.69
C LYS A 237 -3.34 18.68 -15.74
N ARG A 238 -4.29 17.78 -15.91
CA ARG A 238 -4.08 16.32 -15.88
C ARG A 238 -3.48 15.78 -17.16
N ILE A 239 -3.84 16.34 -18.31
CA ILE A 239 -3.29 15.95 -19.61
C ILE A 239 -1.95 16.62 -19.94
N ARG A 240 -1.47 17.48 -19.05
CA ARG A 240 -0.17 18.18 -19.27
C ARG A 240 0.95 17.18 -19.51
N GLY A 241 1.68 17.35 -20.61
CA GLY A 241 2.78 16.47 -21.03
C GLY A 241 2.36 15.39 -22.05
N PHE A 242 1.08 15.38 -22.44
CA PHE A 242 0.56 14.58 -23.54
C PHE A 242 0.21 15.50 -24.73
N GLU A 243 0.17 14.94 -25.94
CA GLU A 243 -0.09 15.71 -27.15
C GLU A 243 -1.53 16.28 -27.20
N ASN A 244 -2.48 15.46 -26.76
CA ASN A 244 -3.91 15.78 -26.68
C ASN A 244 -4.63 14.84 -25.72
N GLU A 245 -5.95 14.99 -25.61
CA GLU A 245 -6.83 14.22 -24.75
C GLU A 245 -6.84 12.73 -25.12
N GLU A 246 -6.84 12.43 -26.38
CA GLU A 246 -6.83 11.03 -26.88
C GLU A 246 -5.49 10.36 -26.59
N ASP A 247 -4.38 11.05 -26.83
CA ASP A 247 -3.03 10.57 -26.53
C ASP A 247 -2.87 10.27 -25.02
N PHE A 248 -3.38 11.15 -24.17
CA PHE A 248 -3.41 10.92 -22.72
C PHE A 248 -4.14 9.62 -22.37
N PHE A 249 -5.36 9.43 -22.89
CA PHE A 249 -6.16 8.26 -22.60
C PHE A 249 -5.47 6.97 -23.08
N ILE A 250 -5.04 6.96 -24.35
CA ILE A 250 -4.39 5.81 -24.96
C ILE A 250 -3.10 5.43 -24.25
N LYS A 251 -2.23 6.39 -23.97
CA LYS A 251 -0.96 6.14 -23.28
C LYS A 251 -1.15 5.66 -21.85
N LYS A 252 -2.09 6.23 -21.09
CA LYS A 252 -2.39 5.79 -19.73
C LYS A 252 -2.96 4.37 -19.71
N LEU A 253 -3.91 4.06 -20.59
CA LEU A 253 -4.49 2.73 -20.69
C LEU A 253 -3.43 1.70 -21.13
N SER A 254 -2.69 2.00 -22.19
CA SER A 254 -1.62 1.14 -22.70
C SER A 254 -0.55 0.85 -21.65
N TYR A 255 -0.17 1.86 -20.88
CA TYR A 255 0.82 1.70 -19.81
C TYR A 255 0.30 0.80 -18.67
N GLY A 256 -0.96 0.93 -18.29
CA GLY A 256 -1.58 0.04 -17.32
C GLY A 256 -1.62 -1.41 -17.78
N ILE A 257 -2.05 -1.64 -19.04
CA ILE A 257 -2.06 -2.97 -19.66
C ILE A 257 -0.64 -3.53 -19.77
N ALA A 258 0.32 -2.73 -20.23
CA ALA A 258 1.70 -3.13 -20.37
C ALA A 258 2.34 -3.56 -19.05
N LYS A 259 2.03 -2.90 -17.93
CA LYS A 259 2.48 -3.33 -16.59
C LYS A 259 1.98 -4.72 -16.25
N ILE A 260 0.71 -5.00 -16.49
CA ILE A 260 0.14 -6.34 -16.24
C ILE A 260 0.83 -7.36 -17.16
N ALA A 261 0.95 -7.07 -18.44
CA ALA A 261 1.56 -7.97 -19.41
C ALA A 261 3.03 -8.27 -19.07
N ALA A 262 3.80 -7.25 -18.70
CA ALA A 262 5.20 -7.40 -18.30
C ALA A 262 5.38 -8.26 -17.04
N ALA A 263 4.50 -8.08 -16.05
CA ALA A 263 4.54 -8.87 -14.82
C ALA A 263 4.31 -10.38 -15.05
N PHE A 264 3.49 -10.72 -16.03
CA PHE A 264 3.13 -12.12 -16.31
C PHE A 264 3.89 -12.73 -17.49
N TYR A 265 4.75 -11.96 -18.16
CA TYR A 265 5.55 -12.50 -19.25
C TYR A 265 6.36 -13.73 -18.83
N PRO A 266 6.41 -14.84 -19.61
CA PRO A 266 5.87 -15.03 -20.96
C PRO A 266 4.44 -15.60 -21.01
N ASN A 267 3.73 -15.64 -19.89
CA ASN A 267 2.38 -16.19 -19.83
C ASN A 267 1.35 -15.28 -20.53
N LYS A 268 0.25 -15.89 -20.99
CA LYS A 268 -0.84 -15.18 -21.68
C LYS A 268 -1.55 -14.21 -20.73
N VAL A 269 -1.86 -13.02 -21.23
CA VAL A 269 -2.70 -12.02 -20.55
C VAL A 269 -3.90 -11.70 -21.46
N ILE A 270 -5.11 -11.94 -20.95
CA ILE A 270 -6.36 -11.62 -21.65
C ILE A 270 -6.92 -10.34 -21.06
N VAL A 271 -7.00 -9.31 -21.88
CA VAL A 271 -7.58 -8.02 -21.51
C VAL A 271 -8.98 -7.94 -22.10
N ARG A 272 -9.97 -7.66 -21.23
CA ARG A 272 -11.34 -7.41 -21.64
C ARG A 272 -11.51 -5.92 -21.96
N PHE A 273 -12.09 -5.61 -23.12
CA PHE A 273 -12.55 -4.26 -23.42
C PHE A 273 -13.55 -3.77 -22.37
N SER A 274 -13.63 -2.45 -22.20
CA SER A 274 -14.48 -1.83 -21.22
C SER A 274 -15.94 -2.25 -21.35
N ASP A 275 -16.54 -2.60 -20.22
CA ASP A 275 -17.93 -3.05 -20.07
C ASP A 275 -18.63 -2.21 -18.98
N PHE A 276 -18.30 -0.91 -18.93
CA PHE A 276 -18.94 0.01 -17.99
C PHE A 276 -20.43 0.16 -18.28
N LYS A 277 -21.22 -0.01 -17.24
CA LYS A 277 -22.63 0.41 -17.25
C LYS A 277 -22.72 1.90 -17.01
N SER A 278 -23.82 2.53 -17.45
CA SER A 278 -24.01 3.98 -17.35
C SER A 278 -23.86 4.52 -15.91
N ASN A 279 -24.28 3.75 -14.90
CA ASN A 279 -24.15 4.10 -13.49
C ASN A 279 -22.71 4.01 -12.94
N GLU A 280 -21.85 3.23 -13.57
CA GLU A 280 -20.45 3.09 -13.16
C GLU A 280 -19.60 4.27 -13.63
N TYR A 281 -19.99 4.91 -14.72
CA TYR A 281 -19.37 6.14 -15.20
C TYR A 281 -19.69 7.37 -14.32
N TYR A 282 -20.72 7.30 -13.49
CA TYR A 282 -21.16 8.43 -12.67
C TYR A 282 -20.13 8.88 -11.64
N ASN A 283 -19.23 8.02 -11.25
CA ASN A 283 -18.18 8.28 -10.25
C ASN A 283 -16.81 8.64 -10.85
N LEU A 284 -16.73 8.84 -12.16
CA LEU A 284 -15.51 9.21 -12.88
C LEU A 284 -15.38 10.70 -13.10
#